data_51459619468a1fbfbeb53a720892c5b3
#
_entry.id   51459619468a1fbfbeb53a720892c5b3
#
_cell.length_a   1.000
_cell.length_b   1.000
_cell.length_c   1.000
_cell.angle_alpha   90.00
_cell.angle_beta   90.00
_cell.angle_gamma   90.00
#
_symmetry.space_group_name_H-M   'P 1'
#
loop_
_entity.id
_entity.type
_entity.pdbx_description
1 polymer ?
#
loop_
_entity_poly.entity_id
_entity_poly.type
_entity_poly.pdbx_seq_one_letter_code
_entity_poly.pdbx_strand_id
1 'polypeptide(L)'
;MKKIIIIITCFIGLSGAFAQQREIFHNPVIEADVPDPSMIRVGNYYYLVSTTMHLMPGCPVMRSKDLVHWETISYVFQRLTDLPRYDLKEGTVYGRGQWASSIRYHDGRFYVWFSPNDEPHRGYIYTAEDPAGEWTLLSRPPHHHDASLFFDDDGKVYLFYGTGQLRQLKSDLSDVEPGGIDQKIFERDADE
;
A
#
# COMPACT_ATOMS: atom_id res chain seq x y z
N MET A 1 3.46 -12.79 84.37
CA MET A 1 4.32 -12.60 83.19
C MET A 1 3.57 -13.09 81.93
N LYS A 2 3.01 -12.20 81.10
CA LYS A 2 2.27 -12.53 79.87
C LYS A 2 3.29 -12.60 78.72
N LYS A 3 3.42 -13.79 78.08
CA LYS A 3 4.24 -13.98 76.91
C LYS A 3 3.46 -13.52 75.67
N ILE A 4 3.98 -12.51 75.00
CA ILE A 4 3.47 -12.02 73.70
C ILE A 4 4.15 -12.88 72.63
N ILE A 5 3.34 -13.62 71.85
CA ILE A 5 3.78 -14.36 70.67
C ILE A 5 3.55 -13.43 69.48
N ILE A 6 4.64 -13.02 68.83
CA ILE A 6 4.59 -12.24 67.60
C ILE A 6 4.61 -13.25 66.45
N ILE A 7 3.49 -13.33 65.70
CA ILE A 7 3.41 -14.12 64.47
C ILE A 7 3.85 -13.20 63.29
N ILE A 8 5.02 -13.47 62.77
CA ILE A 8 5.50 -12.80 61.53
C ILE A 8 4.93 -13.56 60.34
N THR A 9 3.95 -12.96 59.69
CA THR A 9 3.37 -13.52 58.45
C THR A 9 4.26 -13.07 57.28
N CYS A 10 5.10 -13.93 56.76
CA CYS A 10 5.85 -13.69 55.52
C CYS A 10 4.88 -13.73 54.32
N PHE A 11 4.57 -12.58 53.77
CA PHE A 11 3.96 -12.49 52.44
C PHE A 11 5.02 -12.81 51.38
N ILE A 12 5.02 -14.03 50.89
CA ILE A 12 5.77 -14.41 49.68
C ILE A 12 4.96 -13.87 48.51
N GLY A 13 5.36 -12.68 48.01
CA GLY A 13 4.86 -12.16 46.75
C GLY A 13 5.29 -13.07 45.61
N LEU A 14 4.41 -13.89 45.10
CA LEU A 14 4.58 -14.56 43.82
C LEU A 14 4.52 -13.47 42.71
N SER A 15 5.66 -12.89 42.40
CA SER A 15 5.85 -12.18 41.15
C SER A 15 5.79 -13.23 40.04
N GLY A 16 4.58 -13.42 39.49
CA GLY A 16 4.43 -14.21 38.28
C GLY A 16 5.21 -13.52 37.16
N ALA A 17 6.37 -14.03 36.86
CA ALA A 17 7.06 -13.70 35.64
C ALA A 17 6.16 -14.21 34.48
N PHE A 18 5.34 -13.34 33.93
CA PHE A 18 4.73 -13.62 32.65
C PHE A 18 5.88 -13.71 31.63
N ALA A 19 6.33 -14.93 31.36
CA ALA A 19 7.17 -15.20 30.23
C ALA A 19 6.36 -14.78 29.00
N GLN A 20 6.76 -13.67 28.39
CA GLN A 20 6.20 -13.25 27.12
C GLN A 20 6.48 -14.38 26.14
N GLN A 21 5.45 -15.15 25.82
CA GLN A 21 5.55 -16.25 24.88
C GLN A 21 5.95 -15.61 23.55
N ARG A 22 7.19 -15.83 23.10
CA ARG A 22 7.62 -15.39 21.77
C ARG A 22 6.77 -16.16 20.76
N GLU A 23 5.87 -15.47 20.11
CA GLU A 23 5.15 -16.04 19.00
C GLU A 23 6.16 -16.32 17.88
N ILE A 24 6.31 -17.60 17.54
CA ILE A 24 7.21 -18.03 16.46
C ILE A 24 6.37 -18.04 15.21
N PHE A 25 6.74 -17.21 14.24
CA PHE A 25 6.14 -17.22 12.91
C PHE A 25 7.11 -17.84 11.90
N HIS A 26 6.55 -18.34 10.82
CA HIS A 26 7.28 -18.97 9.72
C HIS A 26 7.01 -18.22 8.42
N ASN A 27 8.01 -18.17 7.54
CA ASN A 27 7.82 -17.71 6.18
C ASN A 27 7.26 -18.83 5.29
N PRO A 28 6.39 -18.50 4.31
CA PRO A 28 5.84 -17.16 4.03
C PRO A 28 4.78 -16.74 5.07
N VAL A 29 4.74 -15.45 5.43
CA VAL A 29 3.70 -14.88 6.32
C VAL A 29 2.39 -14.61 5.58
N ILE A 30 2.41 -14.59 4.25
CA ILE A 30 1.24 -14.54 3.36
C ILE A 30 1.38 -15.72 2.39
N GLU A 31 0.48 -16.69 2.50
CA GLU A 31 0.45 -17.88 1.63
C GLU A 31 -0.32 -17.57 0.33
N ALA A 32 0.08 -16.53 -0.38
CA ALA A 32 -0.51 -16.09 -1.64
C ALA A 32 0.53 -15.41 -2.51
N ASP A 33 0.21 -15.24 -3.79
CA ASP A 33 1.00 -14.43 -4.70
C ASP A 33 0.75 -12.95 -4.41
N VAL A 34 1.79 -12.22 -4.01
CA VAL A 34 1.76 -10.81 -3.60
C VAL A 34 2.90 -10.07 -4.31
N PRO A 35 2.86 -9.95 -5.65
CA PRO A 35 3.92 -9.29 -6.38
C PRO A 35 3.88 -7.77 -6.20
N ASP A 36 5.04 -7.12 -6.33
CA ASP A 36 5.23 -5.67 -6.30
C ASP A 36 4.54 -4.98 -5.11
N PRO A 37 4.76 -5.44 -3.87
CA PRO A 37 4.02 -4.92 -2.73
C PRO A 37 4.42 -3.48 -2.40
N SER A 38 3.42 -2.64 -2.12
CA SER A 38 3.61 -1.31 -1.51
C SER A 38 2.89 -1.28 -0.18
N MET A 39 3.55 -0.78 0.86
CA MET A 39 3.03 -0.80 2.21
C MET A 39 3.20 0.55 2.91
N ILE A 40 2.20 0.90 3.72
CA ILE A 40 2.24 2.06 4.64
C ILE A 40 1.74 1.66 6.02
N ARG A 41 2.07 2.47 7.02
CA ARG A 41 1.48 2.38 8.35
C ARG A 41 0.58 3.58 8.61
N VAL A 42 -0.67 3.31 9.02
CA VAL A 42 -1.61 4.36 9.47
C VAL A 42 -2.19 3.95 10.81
N GLY A 43 -1.93 4.76 11.82
CA GLY A 43 -2.31 4.43 13.20
C GLY A 43 -1.69 3.11 13.68
N ASN A 44 -2.53 2.17 14.06
CA ASN A 44 -2.12 0.87 14.59
C ASN A 44 -2.09 -0.24 13.53
N TYR A 45 -2.26 0.09 12.26
CA TYR A 45 -2.32 -0.89 11.18
C TYR A 45 -1.30 -0.62 10.10
N TYR A 46 -0.80 -1.69 9.51
CA TYR A 46 -0.09 -1.72 8.25
C TYR A 46 -1.08 -2.05 7.15
N TYR A 47 -0.99 -1.35 6.03
CA TYR A 47 -1.80 -1.55 4.83
C TYR A 47 -0.87 -1.84 3.67
N LEU A 48 -1.19 -2.88 2.92
CA LEU A 48 -0.40 -3.36 1.80
C LEU A 48 -1.30 -3.52 0.58
N VAL A 49 -0.82 -3.09 -0.57
CA VAL A 49 -1.41 -3.35 -1.89
C VAL A 49 -0.45 -4.11 -2.76
N SER A 50 -0.98 -4.83 -3.75
CA SER A 50 -0.19 -5.71 -4.62
C SER A 50 -0.75 -5.75 -6.04
N THR A 51 0.07 -6.24 -6.96
CA THR A 51 -0.28 -6.45 -8.37
C THR A 51 -1.22 -7.64 -8.56
N THR A 52 -2.20 -7.51 -9.45
CA THR A 52 -3.06 -8.62 -9.91
C THR A 52 -3.07 -8.78 -11.42
N MET A 53 -2.39 -7.92 -12.16
CA MET A 53 -2.33 -7.92 -13.63
C MET A 53 -3.71 -7.92 -14.27
N HIS A 54 -4.11 -9.04 -14.87
CA HIS A 54 -5.38 -9.22 -15.57
C HIS A 54 -6.50 -9.76 -14.68
N LEU A 55 -6.21 -10.13 -13.43
CA LEU A 55 -7.21 -10.68 -12.52
C LEU A 55 -8.08 -9.56 -11.93
N MET A 56 -9.36 -9.84 -11.81
CA MET A 56 -10.36 -8.94 -11.23
C MET A 56 -11.24 -9.71 -10.24
N PRO A 57 -11.58 -9.13 -9.08
CA PRO A 57 -11.23 -7.79 -8.61
C PRO A 57 -9.72 -7.61 -8.47
N GLY A 58 -9.23 -6.37 -8.62
CA GLY A 58 -7.81 -6.10 -8.69
C GLY A 58 -7.29 -5.15 -7.60
N CYS A 59 -5.97 -5.18 -7.43
CA CYS A 59 -5.23 -4.45 -6.41
C CYS A 59 -5.81 -4.73 -5.01
N PRO A 60 -5.56 -5.92 -4.43
CA PRO A 60 -6.01 -6.25 -3.09
C PRO A 60 -5.44 -5.29 -2.07
N VAL A 61 -6.27 -4.89 -1.11
CA VAL A 61 -5.85 -4.12 0.06
C VAL A 61 -5.80 -5.08 1.24
N MET A 62 -4.62 -5.31 1.74
CA MET A 62 -4.38 -6.16 2.89
C MET A 62 -4.07 -5.32 4.12
N ARG A 63 -4.42 -5.81 5.30
CA ARG A 63 -4.19 -5.14 6.58
C ARG A 63 -3.57 -6.09 7.60
N SER A 64 -2.63 -5.57 8.40
CA SER A 64 -2.03 -6.27 9.54
C SER A 64 -1.78 -5.31 10.71
N LYS A 65 -1.71 -5.85 11.94
CA LYS A 65 -1.24 -5.11 13.13
C LYS A 65 0.22 -5.40 13.46
N ASP A 66 0.75 -6.51 12.98
CA ASP A 66 2.02 -7.11 13.44
C ASP A 66 2.96 -7.52 12.31
N LEU A 67 2.56 -7.32 11.04
CA LEU A 67 3.28 -7.72 9.83
C LEU A 67 3.35 -9.25 9.61
N VAL A 68 2.68 -10.01 10.45
CA VAL A 68 2.62 -11.49 10.39
C VAL A 68 1.25 -11.96 9.98
N HIS A 69 0.21 -11.45 10.66
CA HIS A 69 -1.17 -11.84 10.40
C HIS A 69 -1.81 -10.81 9.46
N TRP A 70 -2.06 -11.24 8.23
CA TRP A 70 -2.61 -10.41 7.17
C TRP A 70 -4.03 -10.84 6.80
N GLU A 71 -4.91 -9.88 6.59
CA GLU A 71 -6.25 -10.07 6.07
C GLU A 71 -6.47 -9.21 4.81
N THR A 72 -7.07 -9.76 3.77
CA THR A 72 -7.55 -8.97 2.65
C THR A 72 -8.86 -8.31 3.04
N ILE A 73 -8.88 -6.97 3.11
CA ILE A 73 -10.04 -6.21 3.59
C ILE A 73 -10.89 -5.63 2.46
N SER A 74 -10.30 -5.42 1.28
CA SER A 74 -10.99 -4.90 0.09
C SER A 74 -10.14 -5.11 -1.17
N TYR A 75 -10.67 -4.60 -2.28
CA TYR A 75 -9.97 -4.44 -3.56
C TYR A 75 -10.18 -3.01 -4.05
N VAL A 76 -9.14 -2.40 -4.63
CA VAL A 76 -9.20 -1.01 -5.12
C VAL A 76 -10.20 -0.84 -6.26
N PHE A 77 -10.39 -1.88 -7.07
CA PHE A 77 -11.44 -1.89 -8.09
C PHE A 77 -12.02 -3.29 -8.26
N GLN A 78 -13.31 -3.35 -8.56
CA GLN A 78 -13.98 -4.60 -8.88
C GLN A 78 -13.73 -5.01 -10.33
N ARG A 79 -13.69 -4.01 -11.22
CA ARG A 79 -13.52 -4.22 -12.66
C ARG A 79 -12.98 -2.94 -13.32
N LEU A 80 -12.05 -3.10 -14.25
CA LEU A 80 -11.70 -2.06 -15.21
C LEU A 80 -12.64 -2.20 -16.42
N THR A 81 -13.18 -1.09 -16.90
CA THR A 81 -14.23 -1.09 -17.96
C THR A 81 -13.93 -0.14 -19.10
N ASP A 82 -12.83 0.56 -19.05
CA ASP A 82 -12.46 1.60 -20.02
C ASP A 82 -11.89 1.05 -21.34
N LEU A 83 -11.63 -0.26 -21.43
CA LEU A 83 -11.25 -0.94 -22.66
C LEU A 83 -12.09 -2.20 -22.88
N PRO A 84 -12.58 -2.46 -24.12
CA PRO A 84 -13.38 -3.64 -24.44
C PRO A 84 -12.67 -4.97 -24.11
N ARG A 85 -11.36 -5.01 -24.19
CA ARG A 85 -10.56 -6.20 -23.88
C ARG A 85 -10.53 -6.56 -22.38
N TYR A 86 -10.89 -5.64 -21.48
CA TYR A 86 -11.12 -5.98 -20.07
C TYR A 86 -12.38 -6.85 -19.88
N ASP A 87 -13.29 -6.80 -20.83
CA ASP A 87 -14.48 -7.66 -20.94
C ASP A 87 -14.28 -8.85 -21.86
N LEU A 88 -13.08 -9.12 -22.31
CA LEU A 88 -12.74 -10.17 -23.30
C LEU A 88 -13.45 -10.00 -24.66
N LYS A 89 -13.92 -8.78 -25.01
CA LYS A 89 -14.62 -8.51 -26.26
C LYS A 89 -13.64 -8.20 -27.35
N GLU A 90 -12.61 -7.66 -27.33
CA GLU A 90 -11.65 -7.33 -28.41
C GLU A 90 -10.24 -7.81 -28.06
N GLY A 91 -10.14 -9.09 -27.71
CA GLY A 91 -8.88 -9.69 -27.27
C GLY A 91 -8.82 -9.88 -25.75
N THR A 92 -7.63 -9.88 -25.19
CA THR A 92 -7.36 -10.16 -23.79
C THR A 92 -6.27 -9.25 -23.24
N VAL A 93 -6.32 -9.01 -21.93
CA VAL A 93 -5.28 -8.30 -21.19
C VAL A 93 -4.39 -9.25 -20.37
N TYR A 94 -4.30 -10.52 -20.76
CA TYR A 94 -3.49 -11.51 -20.05
C TYR A 94 -2.04 -11.01 -19.85
N GLY A 95 -1.57 -11.03 -18.61
CA GLY A 95 -0.27 -10.49 -18.21
C GLY A 95 -0.14 -8.96 -18.29
N ARG A 96 -1.23 -8.24 -18.61
CA ARG A 96 -1.32 -6.78 -18.66
C ARG A 96 -2.34 -6.30 -17.62
N GLY A 97 -2.89 -5.10 -17.75
CA GLY A 97 -3.85 -4.58 -16.78
C GLY A 97 -3.15 -3.93 -15.59
N GLN A 98 -3.55 -4.20 -14.35
CA GLN A 98 -3.00 -3.54 -13.18
C GLN A 98 -1.61 -4.10 -12.83
N TRP A 99 -0.60 -3.26 -12.98
CA TRP A 99 0.79 -3.53 -12.61
C TRP A 99 1.13 -2.89 -11.25
N ALA A 100 2.43 -2.78 -10.92
CA ALA A 100 2.89 -2.29 -9.62
C ALA A 100 2.09 -1.06 -9.12
N SER A 101 1.65 -1.15 -7.88
CA SER A 101 0.82 -0.12 -7.24
C SER A 101 1.59 0.56 -6.14
N SER A 102 1.23 1.80 -5.82
CA SER A 102 1.66 2.45 -4.58
C SER A 102 0.47 2.90 -3.76
N ILE A 103 0.52 2.65 -2.45
CA ILE A 103 -0.47 3.16 -1.49
C ILE A 103 0.13 4.30 -0.68
N ARG A 104 -0.66 5.38 -0.45
CA ARG A 104 -0.30 6.51 0.40
C ARG A 104 -1.50 6.92 1.25
N TYR A 105 -1.22 7.61 2.34
CA TYR A 105 -2.23 8.22 3.20
C TYR A 105 -1.89 9.70 3.38
N HIS A 106 -2.83 10.57 3.04
CA HIS A 106 -2.68 12.01 3.13
C HIS A 106 -4.03 12.65 3.44
N ASP A 107 -4.06 13.62 4.35
CA ASP A 107 -5.24 14.40 4.74
C ASP A 107 -6.51 13.57 4.99
N GLY A 108 -6.36 12.48 5.76
CA GLY A 108 -7.50 11.64 6.14
C GLY A 108 -7.95 10.63 5.07
N ARG A 109 -7.26 10.55 3.93
CA ARG A 109 -7.65 9.68 2.82
C ARG A 109 -6.50 8.77 2.40
N PHE A 110 -6.86 7.59 1.94
CA PHE A 110 -5.95 6.68 1.25
C PHE A 110 -5.97 6.97 -0.25
N TYR A 111 -4.82 6.83 -0.87
CA TYR A 111 -4.61 6.96 -2.30
C TYR A 111 -3.86 5.75 -2.82
N VAL A 112 -4.32 5.19 -3.93
CA VAL A 112 -3.62 4.13 -4.64
C VAL A 112 -3.38 4.57 -6.07
N TRP A 113 -2.11 4.56 -6.47
CA TRP A 113 -1.68 4.71 -7.85
C TRP A 113 -1.37 3.35 -8.45
N PHE A 114 -1.73 3.16 -9.70
CA PHE A 114 -1.15 2.13 -10.57
C PHE A 114 -1.21 2.54 -12.03
N SER A 115 -0.36 1.92 -12.87
CA SER A 115 -0.42 2.01 -14.31
C SER A 115 -0.64 0.63 -14.93
N PRO A 116 -1.55 0.48 -15.89
CA PRO A 116 -1.66 -0.75 -16.65
C PRO A 116 -0.51 -0.84 -17.66
N ASN A 117 -0.06 -2.04 -17.93
CA ASN A 117 0.88 -2.30 -19.03
C ASN A 117 0.12 -2.64 -20.32
N ASP A 118 -0.85 -1.82 -20.67
CA ASP A 118 -1.73 -1.98 -21.82
C ASP A 118 -2.13 -0.62 -22.41
N GLU A 119 -2.25 -0.55 -23.74
CA GLU A 119 -2.62 0.68 -24.45
C GLU A 119 -4.16 0.91 -24.46
N PRO A 120 -4.64 2.18 -24.38
CA PRO A 120 -3.88 3.41 -24.18
C PRO A 120 -3.36 3.52 -22.75
N HIS A 121 -2.07 3.77 -22.61
CA HIS A 121 -1.41 3.84 -21.30
C HIS A 121 -1.79 5.13 -20.55
N ARG A 122 -2.56 4.98 -19.50
CA ARG A 122 -2.84 6.05 -18.52
C ARG A 122 -2.79 5.48 -17.12
N GLY A 123 -2.29 6.27 -16.17
CA GLY A 123 -2.36 5.92 -14.76
C GLY A 123 -3.79 5.90 -14.23
N TYR A 124 -3.96 5.29 -13.08
CA TYR A 124 -5.18 5.33 -12.28
C TYR A 124 -4.80 5.81 -10.89
N ILE A 125 -5.57 6.76 -10.38
CA ILE A 125 -5.53 7.13 -8.97
C ILE A 125 -6.90 6.87 -8.37
N TYR A 126 -6.95 5.95 -7.42
CA TYR A 126 -8.14 5.68 -6.61
C TYR A 126 -7.96 6.26 -5.21
N THR A 127 -9.06 6.62 -4.57
CA THR A 127 -9.07 7.14 -3.20
C THR A 127 -10.20 6.54 -2.38
N ALA A 128 -9.96 6.40 -1.05
CA ALA A 128 -10.93 5.98 -0.06
C ALA A 128 -10.67 6.66 1.29
N GLU A 129 -11.72 6.93 2.06
CA GLU A 129 -11.58 7.33 3.47
C GLU A 129 -11.37 6.12 4.37
N ASP A 130 -12.12 5.06 4.11
CA ASP A 130 -11.96 3.76 4.75
C ASP A 130 -11.36 2.77 3.74
N PRO A 131 -10.15 2.24 3.97
CA PRO A 131 -9.53 1.30 3.03
C PRO A 131 -10.23 -0.06 2.97
N ALA A 132 -11.13 -0.37 3.90
CA ALA A 132 -12.00 -1.54 3.84
C ALA A 132 -13.33 -1.28 3.09
N GLY A 133 -13.62 -0.03 2.78
CA GLY A 133 -14.83 0.41 2.11
C GLY A 133 -14.70 0.48 0.59
N GLU A 134 -15.49 1.38 0.01
CA GLU A 134 -15.50 1.62 -1.43
C GLU A 134 -14.34 2.54 -1.84
N TRP A 135 -13.64 2.15 -2.89
CA TRP A 135 -12.62 2.96 -3.55
C TRP A 135 -13.20 3.65 -4.78
N THR A 136 -12.98 4.95 -4.89
CA THR A 136 -13.47 5.77 -5.99
C THR A 136 -12.33 6.16 -6.92
N LEU A 137 -12.53 6.01 -8.22
CA LEU A 137 -11.59 6.52 -9.23
C LEU A 137 -11.56 8.04 -9.16
N LEU A 138 -10.43 8.60 -8.78
CA LEU A 138 -10.23 10.04 -8.66
C LEU A 138 -9.79 10.66 -9.99
N SER A 139 -8.78 10.07 -10.65
CA SER A 139 -8.21 10.63 -11.87
C SER A 139 -7.47 9.59 -12.72
N ARG A 140 -7.18 10.00 -13.96
CA ARG A 140 -6.46 9.21 -14.96
C ARG A 140 -5.29 10.02 -15.56
N PRO A 141 -4.24 10.32 -14.78
CA PRO A 141 -3.09 11.06 -15.29
C PRO A 141 -2.28 10.25 -16.31
N PRO A 142 -1.30 10.87 -16.99
CA PRO A 142 -0.42 10.16 -17.92
C PRO A 142 0.28 8.98 -17.27
N HIS A 143 0.56 7.95 -18.07
CA HIS A 143 1.27 6.76 -17.64
C HIS A 143 2.66 7.08 -17.09
N HIS A 144 2.99 6.50 -15.94
CA HIS A 144 4.33 6.47 -15.38
C HIS A 144 4.58 5.04 -14.84
N HIS A 145 5.64 4.42 -15.33
CA HIS A 145 5.96 3.03 -14.99
C HIS A 145 6.47 2.94 -13.56
N ASP A 146 5.94 1.96 -12.79
CA ASP A 146 6.32 1.68 -11.40
C ASP A 146 6.37 2.92 -10.52
N ALA A 147 5.32 3.73 -10.61
CA ALA A 147 5.31 5.02 -9.95
C ALA A 147 4.76 4.95 -8.52
N SER A 148 5.36 5.77 -7.67
CA SER A 148 4.93 6.02 -6.31
C SER A 148 4.51 7.47 -6.13
N LEU A 149 3.32 7.68 -5.55
CA LEU A 149 2.86 9.01 -5.12
C LEU A 149 3.68 9.48 -3.92
N PHE A 150 3.96 10.77 -3.89
CA PHE A 150 4.54 11.48 -2.76
C PHE A 150 3.82 12.81 -2.57
N PHE A 151 3.27 13.01 -1.37
CA PHE A 151 2.65 14.26 -0.95
C PHE A 151 3.65 15.01 -0.08
N ASP A 152 4.03 16.21 -0.49
CA ASP A 152 4.99 17.04 0.22
C ASP A 152 4.29 17.97 1.23
N ASP A 153 5.02 18.41 2.24
CA ASP A 153 4.51 19.29 3.29
C ASP A 153 4.11 20.68 2.78
N ASP A 154 4.63 21.09 1.59
CA ASP A 154 4.26 22.34 0.92
C ASP A 154 2.98 22.25 0.07
N GLY A 155 2.29 21.09 0.12
CA GLY A 155 1.06 20.82 -0.62
C GLY A 155 1.26 20.41 -2.08
N LYS A 156 2.51 20.26 -2.54
CA LYS A 156 2.79 19.73 -3.87
C LYS A 156 2.73 18.21 -3.86
N VAL A 157 2.44 17.65 -5.02
CA VAL A 157 2.36 16.20 -5.21
C VAL A 157 3.29 15.78 -6.33
N TYR A 158 3.96 14.67 -6.11
CA TYR A 158 4.94 14.15 -7.04
C TYR A 158 4.70 12.67 -7.34
N LEU A 159 5.18 12.24 -8.50
CA LEU A 159 5.43 10.84 -8.84
C LEU A 159 6.94 10.61 -8.89
N PHE A 160 7.38 9.64 -8.10
CA PHE A 160 8.69 9.02 -8.26
C PHE A 160 8.51 7.75 -9.09
N TYR A 161 9.19 7.61 -10.23
CA TYR A 161 8.92 6.54 -11.17
C TYR A 161 10.15 6.06 -11.95
N GLY A 162 9.99 4.95 -12.64
CA GLY A 162 11.03 4.36 -13.49
C GLY A 162 12.34 4.14 -12.74
N THR A 163 13.45 4.59 -13.31
CA THR A 163 14.80 4.41 -12.75
C THR A 163 15.32 5.65 -12.02
N GLY A 164 14.44 6.38 -11.32
CA GLY A 164 14.85 7.53 -10.52
C GLY A 164 14.39 8.88 -11.04
N GLN A 165 13.26 8.93 -11.74
CA GLN A 165 12.64 10.16 -12.20
C GLN A 165 11.64 10.69 -11.18
N LEU A 166 11.57 12.01 -11.08
CA LEU A 166 10.59 12.73 -10.28
C LEU A 166 9.79 13.66 -11.19
N ARG A 167 8.47 13.58 -11.11
CA ARG A 167 7.53 14.42 -11.85
C ARG A 167 6.51 15.03 -10.92
N GLN A 168 6.34 16.35 -11.01
CA GLN A 168 5.29 17.04 -10.26
C GLN A 168 3.93 16.85 -10.93
N LEU A 169 2.93 16.51 -10.14
CA LEU A 169 1.52 16.48 -10.54
C LEU A 169 0.84 17.80 -10.17
N LYS A 170 -0.29 18.08 -10.84
CA LYS A 170 -1.25 19.07 -10.35
C LYS A 170 -1.77 18.67 -8.97
N SER A 171 -2.15 19.65 -8.16
CA SER A 171 -2.68 19.39 -6.81
C SER A 171 -3.97 18.57 -6.80
N ASP A 172 -4.76 18.61 -7.88
CA ASP A 172 -5.97 17.80 -8.05
C ASP A 172 -5.68 16.39 -8.59
N LEU A 173 -4.40 16.05 -8.80
CA LEU A 173 -3.92 14.76 -9.29
C LEU A 173 -4.39 14.38 -10.71
N SER A 174 -4.95 15.32 -11.47
CA SER A 174 -5.55 15.04 -12.78
C SER A 174 -4.52 14.86 -13.91
N ASP A 175 -3.36 15.51 -13.78
CA ASP A 175 -2.32 15.56 -14.82
C ASP A 175 -0.97 15.95 -14.22
N VAL A 176 0.08 16.01 -15.05
CA VAL A 176 1.35 16.62 -14.70
C VAL A 176 1.20 18.14 -14.57
N GLU A 177 1.98 18.76 -13.66
CA GLU A 177 1.97 20.20 -13.47
C GLU A 177 2.76 20.87 -14.61
N PRO A 178 2.13 21.75 -15.42
CA PRO A 178 2.84 22.47 -16.48
C PRO A 178 3.95 23.36 -15.91
N GLY A 179 5.19 23.13 -16.35
CA GLY A 179 6.36 23.85 -15.82
C GLY A 179 6.79 23.42 -14.41
N GLY A 180 6.15 22.39 -13.86
CA GLY A 180 6.54 21.77 -12.60
C GLY A 180 7.85 20.97 -12.72
N ILE A 181 8.25 20.35 -11.63
CA ILE A 181 9.46 19.52 -11.60
C ILE A 181 9.30 18.31 -12.53
N ASP A 182 10.30 18.12 -13.38
CA ASP A 182 10.48 16.96 -14.25
C ASP A 182 11.98 16.70 -14.38
N GLN A 183 12.51 15.84 -13.50
CA GLN A 183 13.94 15.61 -13.45
C GLN A 183 14.29 14.20 -13.02
N LYS A 184 15.45 13.74 -13.45
CA LYS A 184 16.09 12.53 -12.94
C LYS A 184 16.85 12.89 -11.66
N ILE A 185 16.53 12.18 -10.54
CA ILE A 185 17.13 12.43 -9.23
C ILE A 185 18.29 11.47 -8.97
N PHE A 186 18.21 10.25 -9.51
CA PHE A 186 19.27 9.25 -9.39
C PHE A 186 19.79 8.89 -10.78
N GLU A 187 21.10 8.87 -10.93
CA GLU A 187 21.74 8.29 -12.09
C GLU A 187 22.26 6.91 -11.73
N ARG A 188 22.15 5.99 -12.65
CA ARG A 188 22.73 4.67 -12.52
C ARG A 188 24.25 4.82 -12.68
N ASP A 189 25.00 4.24 -11.76
CA ASP A 189 26.46 4.15 -11.92
C ASP A 189 26.79 3.38 -13.20
N ALA A 190 27.77 3.87 -13.96
CA ALA A 190 28.12 3.31 -15.26
C ALA A 190 28.73 1.91 -15.19
N ASP A 191 29.01 1.42 -13.98
CA ASP A 191 29.71 0.16 -13.71
C ASP A 191 28.80 -0.95 -13.15
N GLU A 192 27.45 -0.75 -13.14
CA GLU A 192 26.47 -1.77 -12.74
C GLU A 192 25.69 -2.38 -13.92
#